data_c006a68b4605a3d19fb029469c30e4bb
#
_entry.id   c006a68b4605a3d19fb029469c30e4bb
#
_cell.length_a   1.000
_cell.length_b   1.000
_cell.length_c   1.000
_cell.angle_alpha   90.00
_cell.angle_beta   90.00
_cell.angle_gamma   90.00
#
_symmetry.space_group_name_H-M   'P 1'
#
loop_
_entity.id
_entity.type
_entity.pdbx_description
1 polymer ?
#
loop_
_entity_poly.entity_id
_entity_poly.type
_entity_poly.pdbx_seq_one_letter_code
_entity_poly.pdbx_strand_id
1 'polypeptide(L)'
;MVHPKVAKELAKMKAENNPDIGIVWESPLKDNFIFFILGPKDTIYEGAYFKIHCHIPDKYPFVPPMMSFMTKVWHPNISSVTGAICLDILKDKWTPAMNMETALLSIQALLTAAEPTDPQDHVVAEEYMNHHEQYEKTAREWVQKYAKKDIVTEKEQMIEKAVKRGKDRNYVHTVPLHEPLE
;
A
#
# COMPACT_ATOMS: atom_id res chain seq x y z
N MET A 1 19.17 9.15 12.87
CA MET A 1 18.42 10.23 13.58
C MET A 1 17.12 10.42 12.82
N VAL A 2 15.99 10.40 13.49
CA VAL A 2 14.68 10.57 12.81
C VAL A 2 14.62 11.94 12.15
N HIS A 3 14.22 11.99 10.87
CA HIS A 3 14.06 13.26 10.17
C HIS A 3 12.97 14.10 10.85
N PRO A 4 13.19 15.35 11.25
CA PRO A 4 12.22 16.15 12.03
C PRO A 4 10.85 16.27 11.37
N LYS A 5 10.81 16.39 10.04
CA LYS A 5 9.56 16.43 9.27
C LYS A 5 8.78 15.11 9.41
N VAL A 6 9.44 13.97 9.29
CA VAL A 6 8.80 12.64 9.46
C VAL A 6 8.18 12.50 10.84
N ALA A 7 8.92 12.88 11.90
CA ALA A 7 8.39 12.84 13.26
C ALA A 7 7.13 13.69 13.44
N LYS A 8 7.11 14.90 12.85
CA LYS A 8 5.96 15.81 12.90
C LYS A 8 4.75 15.23 12.12
N GLU A 9 4.98 14.68 10.94
CA GLU A 9 3.92 14.06 10.13
C GLU A 9 3.28 12.87 10.83
N LEU A 10 4.09 11.97 11.43
CA LEU A 10 3.59 10.84 12.20
C LEU A 10 2.77 11.26 13.43
N ALA A 11 3.26 12.29 14.15
CA ALA A 11 2.53 12.83 15.29
C ALA A 11 1.17 13.40 14.88
N LYS A 12 1.12 14.12 13.75
CA LYS A 12 -0.11 14.64 13.18
C LYS A 12 -1.08 13.53 12.81
N MET A 13 -0.64 12.52 12.02
CA MET A 13 -1.46 11.38 11.63
C MET A 13 -2.05 10.62 12.84
N LYS A 14 -1.24 10.44 13.90
CA LYS A 14 -1.70 9.80 15.15
C LYS A 14 -2.74 10.64 15.87
N ALA A 15 -2.61 11.97 15.85
CA ALA A 15 -3.54 12.88 16.51
C ALA A 15 -4.87 13.01 15.75
N GLU A 16 -4.83 13.05 14.43
CA GLU A 16 -6.01 13.15 13.56
C GLU A 16 -6.82 11.86 13.51
N ASN A 17 -6.14 10.70 13.70
CA ASN A 17 -6.75 9.37 13.79
C ASN A 17 -7.79 9.11 12.68
N ASN A 18 -7.39 9.34 11.42
CA ASN A 18 -8.26 9.11 10.27
C ASN A 18 -8.68 7.62 10.22
N PRO A 19 -9.98 7.31 10.14
CA PRO A 19 -10.46 5.92 10.15
C PRO A 19 -10.05 5.13 8.89
N ASP A 20 -9.79 5.81 7.78
CA ASP A 20 -9.55 5.18 6.48
C ASP A 20 -8.07 4.91 6.19
N ILE A 21 -7.18 5.58 6.89
CA ILE A 21 -5.73 5.43 6.76
C ILE A 21 -5.05 5.45 8.12
N GLY A 22 -3.96 4.73 8.29
CA GLY A 22 -3.23 4.79 9.55
C GLY A 22 -1.93 4.00 9.54
N ILE A 23 -1.23 4.10 10.67
CA ILE A 23 0.07 3.46 10.88
C ILE A 23 -0.16 2.10 11.51
N VAL A 24 0.37 1.05 10.86
CA VAL A 24 0.37 -0.31 11.39
C VAL A 24 1.67 -0.60 12.12
N TRP A 25 2.79 -0.18 11.53
CA TRP A 25 4.12 -0.42 12.06
C TRP A 25 5.10 0.67 11.63
N GLU A 26 6.08 0.93 12.47
CA GLU A 26 7.18 1.87 12.20
C GLU A 26 8.51 1.27 12.64
N SER A 27 9.55 1.43 11.81
CA SER A 27 10.91 0.98 12.16
C SER A 27 11.47 1.81 13.32
N PRO A 28 12.38 1.24 14.13
CA PRO A 28 13.10 2.00 15.16
C PRO A 28 13.87 3.20 14.60
N LEU A 29 14.34 3.10 13.35
CA LEU A 29 15.10 4.16 12.67
C LEU A 29 14.18 5.23 12.05
N LYS A 30 12.85 4.97 11.98
CA LYS A 30 11.86 5.86 11.38
C LYS A 30 12.12 6.16 9.90
N ASP A 31 12.60 5.17 9.19
CA ASP A 31 12.88 5.21 7.75
C ASP A 31 11.98 4.26 6.95
N ASN A 32 11.37 3.29 7.63
CA ASN A 32 10.42 2.33 7.07
C ASN A 32 9.14 2.27 7.90
N PHE A 33 8.01 2.18 7.21
CA PHE A 33 6.67 2.15 7.80
C PHE A 33 5.80 1.15 7.08
N ILE A 34 4.82 0.62 7.80
CA ILE A 34 3.67 -0.05 7.20
C ILE A 34 2.44 0.77 7.58
N PHE A 35 1.77 1.27 6.57
CA PHE A 35 0.47 1.93 6.70
C PHE A 35 -0.64 0.99 6.27
N PHE A 36 -1.88 1.31 6.66
CA PHE A 36 -3.06 0.75 6.01
C PHE A 36 -3.85 1.85 5.31
N ILE A 37 -4.55 1.46 4.25
CA ILE A 37 -5.63 2.23 3.64
C ILE A 37 -6.85 1.31 3.48
N LEU A 38 -8.04 1.87 3.70
CA LEU A 38 -9.29 1.16 3.41
C LEU A 38 -9.69 1.37 1.95
N GLY A 39 -10.25 0.34 1.35
CA GLY A 39 -10.88 0.45 0.04
C GLY A 39 -12.04 1.45 0.09
N PRO A 40 -12.11 2.41 -0.86
CA PRO A 40 -13.13 3.45 -0.86
C PRO A 40 -14.54 2.86 -0.93
N LYS A 41 -15.48 3.51 -0.23
CA LYS A 41 -16.91 3.15 -0.30
C LYS A 41 -17.44 3.30 -1.72
N ASP A 42 -18.47 2.55 -2.05
CA ASP A 42 -19.13 2.54 -3.36
C ASP A 42 -18.20 2.17 -4.53
N THR A 43 -17.09 1.46 -4.24
CA THR A 43 -16.17 0.92 -5.23
C THR A 43 -16.08 -0.61 -5.15
N ILE A 44 -15.48 -1.22 -6.18
CA ILE A 44 -15.18 -2.67 -6.19
C ILE A 44 -14.19 -3.07 -5.07
N TYR A 45 -13.54 -2.11 -4.44
CA TYR A 45 -12.57 -2.30 -3.36
C TYR A 45 -13.17 -2.08 -1.97
N GLU A 46 -14.46 -1.76 -1.86
CA GLU A 46 -15.10 -1.54 -0.58
C GLU A 46 -14.92 -2.72 0.38
N GLY A 47 -14.55 -2.40 1.61
CA GLY A 47 -14.27 -3.38 2.65
C GLY A 47 -12.89 -4.04 2.57
N ALA A 48 -12.05 -3.63 1.60
CA ALA A 48 -10.66 -4.03 1.56
C ALA A 48 -9.83 -3.30 2.62
N TYR A 49 -8.84 -4.01 3.18
CA TYR A 49 -7.81 -3.50 4.06
C TYR A 49 -6.46 -3.71 3.39
N PHE A 50 -5.93 -2.66 2.79
CA PHE A 50 -4.66 -2.72 2.06
C PHE A 50 -3.52 -2.24 2.93
N LYS A 51 -2.42 -2.99 2.97
CA LYS A 51 -1.16 -2.56 3.58
C LYS A 51 -0.24 -1.97 2.54
N ILE A 52 0.35 -0.86 2.92
CA ILE A 52 1.29 -0.09 2.10
C ILE A 52 2.63 -0.07 2.84
N HIS A 53 3.67 -0.59 2.21
CA HIS A 53 5.05 -0.36 2.63
C HIS A 53 5.46 1.04 2.21
N CYS A 54 6.14 1.75 3.08
CA CYS A 54 6.68 3.07 2.83
C CYS A 54 8.13 3.13 3.33
N HIS A 55 9.05 3.43 2.43
CA HIS A 55 10.43 3.75 2.77
C HIS A 55 10.69 5.24 2.56
N ILE A 56 11.31 5.88 3.55
CA ILE A 56 11.68 7.30 3.53
C ILE A 56 13.13 7.43 3.08
N PRO A 57 13.39 7.98 1.88
CA PRO A 57 14.75 8.19 1.40
C PRO A 57 15.45 9.32 2.16
N ASP A 58 16.79 9.30 2.18
CA ASP A 58 17.61 10.31 2.88
C ASP A 58 17.32 11.75 2.46
N LYS A 59 16.94 11.94 1.19
CA LYS A 59 16.61 13.26 0.62
C LYS A 59 15.15 13.67 0.82
N TYR A 60 14.36 12.91 1.55
CA TYR A 60 12.99 13.33 1.90
C TYR A 60 13.03 14.65 2.69
N PRO A 61 12.17 15.63 2.44
CA PRO A 61 11.03 15.64 1.53
C PRO A 61 11.30 16.17 0.11
N PHE A 62 12.55 16.38 -0.28
CA PHE A 62 12.88 16.89 -1.63
C PHE A 62 12.67 15.83 -2.71
N VAL A 63 12.63 14.58 -2.33
CA VAL A 63 12.20 13.44 -3.15
C VAL A 63 11.02 12.75 -2.46
N PRO A 64 10.13 12.09 -3.21
CA PRO A 64 8.96 11.40 -2.63
C PRO A 64 9.36 10.22 -1.75
N PRO A 65 8.46 9.78 -0.84
CA PRO A 65 8.60 8.48 -0.20
C PRO A 65 8.40 7.36 -1.23
N MET A 66 9.07 6.24 -1.04
CA MET A 66 8.89 5.05 -1.87
C MET A 66 7.76 4.21 -1.26
N MET A 67 6.66 4.08 -1.98
CA MET A 67 5.48 3.35 -1.51
C MET A 67 5.10 2.22 -2.46
N SER A 68 4.67 1.09 -1.89
CA SER A 68 4.16 -0.06 -2.64
C SER A 68 3.10 -0.81 -1.84
N PHE A 69 2.18 -1.47 -2.55
CA PHE A 69 1.22 -2.37 -1.92
C PHE A 69 1.92 -3.64 -1.43
N MET A 70 1.67 -4.00 -0.18
CA MET A 70 2.01 -5.31 0.38
C MET A 70 0.85 -6.30 0.19
N THR A 71 -0.37 -5.81 0.17
CA THR A 71 -1.58 -6.60 -0.08
C THR A 71 -1.87 -6.65 -1.57
N LYS A 72 -2.17 -7.82 -2.12
CA LYS A 72 -2.54 -7.96 -3.52
C LYS A 72 -3.78 -7.16 -3.87
N VAL A 73 -3.69 -6.45 -4.99
CA VAL A 73 -4.79 -5.68 -5.57
C VAL A 73 -4.82 -5.88 -7.08
N TRP A 74 -6.01 -5.98 -7.67
CA TRP A 74 -6.23 -6.06 -9.11
C TRP A 74 -6.61 -4.67 -9.60
N HIS A 75 -5.64 -3.90 -10.13
CA HIS A 75 -5.83 -2.50 -10.53
C HIS A 75 -4.85 -2.11 -11.64
N PRO A 76 -5.27 -1.38 -12.70
CA PRO A 76 -4.39 -1.03 -13.82
C PRO A 76 -3.10 -0.30 -13.44
N ASN A 77 -3.15 0.55 -12.42
CA ASN A 77 -2.00 1.38 -12.01
C ASN A 77 -1.18 0.78 -10.85
N ILE A 78 -1.45 -0.47 -10.50
CA ILE A 78 -0.74 -1.18 -9.43
C ILE A 78 -0.32 -2.55 -9.93
N SER A 79 0.96 -2.88 -9.83
CA SER A 79 1.45 -4.20 -10.26
C SER A 79 0.81 -5.31 -9.42
N SER A 80 0.14 -6.23 -10.08
CA SER A 80 -0.46 -7.43 -9.47
C SER A 80 0.60 -8.40 -8.91
N VAL A 81 1.85 -8.25 -9.34
CA VAL A 81 2.99 -9.09 -8.95
C VAL A 81 3.79 -8.46 -7.82
N THR A 82 4.17 -7.18 -7.95
CA THR A 82 5.11 -6.51 -7.03
C THR A 82 4.47 -5.49 -6.11
N GLY A 83 3.24 -5.06 -6.38
CA GLY A 83 2.59 -3.98 -5.64
C GLY A 83 3.11 -2.57 -5.98
N ALA A 84 4.01 -2.43 -6.96
CA ALA A 84 4.50 -1.12 -7.42
C ALA A 84 3.35 -0.25 -7.92
N ILE A 85 3.41 1.06 -7.65
CA ILE A 85 2.34 2.01 -7.92
C ILE A 85 2.78 3.00 -9.00
N CYS A 86 1.98 3.13 -10.07
CA CYS A 86 2.11 4.24 -11.02
C CYS A 86 1.21 5.38 -10.55
N LEU A 87 1.81 6.37 -9.91
CA LEU A 87 1.12 7.57 -9.43
C LEU A 87 2.08 8.76 -9.52
N ASP A 88 1.63 9.83 -10.18
CA ASP A 88 2.47 10.97 -10.53
C ASP A 88 3.02 11.74 -9.31
N ILE A 89 2.25 11.87 -8.24
CA ILE A 89 2.72 12.50 -6.99
C ILE A 89 3.81 11.70 -6.27
N LEU A 90 3.97 10.42 -6.56
CA LEU A 90 5.10 9.60 -6.08
C LEU A 90 6.31 9.67 -7.01
N LYS A 91 6.26 10.49 -8.04
CA LYS A 91 7.28 10.72 -9.08
C LYS A 91 7.49 12.22 -9.29
N ASP A 92 7.24 12.68 -10.51
CA ASP A 92 7.58 14.01 -10.98
C ASP A 92 6.73 15.15 -10.38
N LYS A 93 5.53 14.86 -9.92
CA LYS A 93 4.63 15.84 -9.30
C LYS A 93 4.78 15.96 -7.78
N TRP A 94 5.70 15.22 -7.19
CA TRP A 94 6.00 15.39 -5.78
C TRP A 94 6.57 16.78 -5.49
N THR A 95 6.12 17.39 -4.40
CA THR A 95 6.70 18.64 -3.89
C THR A 95 7.01 18.50 -2.39
N PRO A 96 8.02 19.23 -1.87
CA PRO A 96 8.36 19.19 -0.44
C PRO A 96 7.24 19.67 0.51
N ALA A 97 6.20 20.32 -0.02
CA ALA A 97 5.00 20.69 0.74
C ALA A 97 4.08 19.51 1.04
N MET A 98 4.16 18.44 0.24
CA MET A 98 3.41 17.21 0.44
C MET A 98 3.97 16.41 1.63
N ASN A 99 3.20 15.44 2.09
CA ASN A 99 3.53 14.58 3.22
C ASN A 99 3.03 13.15 2.99
N MET A 100 3.36 12.22 3.92
CA MET A 100 2.96 10.81 3.83
C MET A 100 1.44 10.64 3.80
N GLU A 101 0.70 11.43 4.58
CA GLU A 101 -0.77 11.39 4.59
C GLU A 101 -1.36 11.76 3.22
N THR A 102 -0.87 12.84 2.61
CA THR A 102 -1.27 13.24 1.25
C THR A 102 -1.00 12.13 0.24
N ALA A 103 0.15 11.46 0.34
CA ALA A 103 0.50 10.34 -0.54
C ALA A 103 -0.47 9.16 -0.35
N LEU A 104 -0.79 8.78 0.89
CA LEU A 104 -1.72 7.68 1.20
C LEU A 104 -3.14 7.99 0.72
N LEU A 105 -3.63 9.22 0.92
CA LEU A 105 -4.94 9.64 0.42
C LEU A 105 -5.00 9.66 -1.10
N SER A 106 -3.91 10.03 -1.77
CA SER A 106 -3.83 9.98 -3.23
C SER A 106 -3.79 8.53 -3.76
N ILE A 107 -3.14 7.61 -3.05
CA ILE A 107 -3.18 6.17 -3.37
C ILE A 107 -4.62 5.64 -3.18
N GLN A 108 -5.32 6.05 -2.12
CA GLN A 108 -6.71 5.69 -1.92
C GLN A 108 -7.62 6.23 -3.04
N ALA A 109 -7.41 7.48 -3.45
CA ALA A 109 -8.16 8.08 -4.56
C ALA A 109 -7.88 7.39 -5.91
N LEU A 110 -6.66 6.89 -6.14
CA LEU A 110 -6.31 6.11 -7.33
C LEU A 110 -7.18 4.85 -7.47
N LEU A 111 -7.57 4.22 -6.36
CA LEU A 111 -8.46 3.07 -6.39
C LEU A 111 -9.87 3.40 -6.94
N THR A 112 -10.27 4.66 -6.88
CA THR A 112 -11.55 5.13 -7.40
C THR A 112 -11.45 5.57 -8.87
N ALA A 113 -10.28 6.05 -9.27
CA ALA A 113 -10.05 6.66 -10.59
C ALA A 113 -8.83 6.03 -11.26
N ALA A 114 -9.03 4.85 -11.86
CA ALA A 114 -7.98 4.19 -12.63
C ALA A 114 -7.62 4.98 -13.89
N GLU A 115 -6.32 5.01 -14.20
CA GLU A 115 -5.78 5.60 -15.43
C GLU A 115 -5.20 4.48 -16.33
N PRO A 116 -6.05 3.75 -17.06
CA PRO A 116 -5.65 2.58 -17.83
C PRO A 116 -4.78 2.89 -19.04
N THR A 117 -4.67 4.17 -19.42
CA THR A 117 -3.83 4.64 -20.56
C THR A 117 -2.37 4.81 -20.15
N ASP A 118 -2.07 4.92 -18.85
CA ASP A 118 -0.70 4.91 -18.30
C ASP A 118 -0.58 3.81 -17.21
N PRO A 119 -0.62 2.52 -17.61
CA PRO A 119 -0.73 1.44 -16.67
C PRO A 119 0.61 1.05 -16.03
N GLN A 120 0.52 0.56 -14.78
CA GLN A 120 1.58 -0.19 -14.13
C GLN A 120 1.50 -1.70 -14.45
N ASP A 121 0.29 -2.18 -14.73
CA ASP A 121 -0.01 -3.57 -15.07
C ASP A 121 -0.82 -3.64 -16.38
N HIS A 122 -0.14 -4.01 -17.45
CA HIS A 122 -0.75 -4.04 -18.78
C HIS A 122 -1.85 -5.09 -18.94
N VAL A 123 -1.73 -6.23 -18.24
CA VAL A 123 -2.74 -7.30 -18.29
C VAL A 123 -4.03 -6.81 -17.64
N VAL A 124 -3.91 -6.17 -16.47
CA VAL A 124 -5.07 -5.61 -15.75
C VAL A 124 -5.69 -4.45 -16.52
N ALA A 125 -4.86 -3.59 -17.15
CA ALA A 125 -5.35 -2.47 -17.95
C ALA A 125 -6.11 -2.95 -19.20
N GLU A 126 -5.63 -3.99 -19.85
CA GLU A 126 -6.31 -4.61 -21.01
C GLU A 126 -7.68 -5.19 -20.60
N GLU A 127 -7.73 -5.92 -19.48
CA GLU A 127 -8.99 -6.45 -18.94
C GLU A 127 -9.94 -5.32 -18.55
N TYR A 128 -9.43 -4.25 -17.91
CA TYR A 128 -10.21 -3.06 -17.56
C TYR A 128 -10.87 -2.41 -18.77
N MET A 129 -10.12 -2.23 -19.86
CA MET A 129 -10.60 -1.53 -21.07
C MET A 129 -11.49 -2.40 -21.95
N ASN A 130 -11.16 -3.69 -22.10
CA ASN A 130 -11.79 -4.56 -23.10
C ASN A 130 -12.77 -5.57 -22.50
N HIS A 131 -12.66 -5.87 -21.19
CA HIS A 131 -13.45 -6.87 -20.48
C HIS A 131 -13.84 -6.40 -19.07
N HIS A 132 -14.47 -5.22 -18.99
CA HIS A 132 -14.69 -4.51 -17.72
C HIS A 132 -15.44 -5.32 -16.67
N GLU A 133 -16.46 -6.09 -17.06
CA GLU A 133 -17.20 -6.97 -16.14
C GLU A 133 -16.29 -8.05 -15.52
N GLN A 134 -15.38 -8.61 -16.33
CA GLN A 134 -14.41 -9.59 -15.86
C GLN A 134 -13.39 -8.95 -14.90
N TYR A 135 -12.92 -7.74 -15.24
CA TYR A 135 -12.05 -6.94 -14.38
C TYR A 135 -12.69 -6.72 -13.00
N GLU A 136 -13.94 -6.24 -12.96
CA GLU A 136 -14.64 -6.02 -11.70
C GLU A 136 -14.80 -7.31 -10.88
N LYS A 137 -15.14 -8.41 -11.55
CA LYS A 137 -15.26 -9.72 -10.90
C LYS A 137 -13.94 -10.15 -10.29
N THR A 138 -12.84 -10.10 -11.06
CA THR A 138 -11.50 -10.47 -10.61
C THR A 138 -11.07 -9.59 -9.43
N ALA A 139 -11.28 -8.27 -9.52
CA ALA A 139 -10.93 -7.33 -8.45
C ALA A 139 -11.69 -7.62 -7.15
N ARG A 140 -13.00 -7.90 -7.21
CA ARG A 140 -13.81 -8.28 -6.04
C ARG A 140 -13.34 -9.62 -5.44
N GLU A 141 -13.03 -10.61 -6.28
CA GLU A 141 -12.48 -11.90 -5.83
C GLU A 141 -11.15 -11.71 -5.10
N TRP A 142 -10.28 -10.83 -5.61
CA TRP A 142 -9.00 -10.53 -4.96
C TRP A 142 -9.19 -9.81 -3.62
N VAL A 143 -10.16 -8.90 -3.52
CA VAL A 143 -10.51 -8.29 -2.22
C VAL A 143 -10.91 -9.37 -1.21
N GLN A 144 -11.79 -10.30 -1.60
CA GLN A 144 -12.22 -11.36 -0.70
C GLN A 144 -11.08 -12.31 -0.29
N LYS A 145 -10.20 -12.63 -1.24
CA LYS A 145 -9.13 -13.62 -1.04
C LYS A 145 -7.91 -13.05 -0.32
N TYR A 146 -7.57 -11.77 -0.53
CA TYR A 146 -6.28 -11.22 -0.11
C TYR A 146 -6.39 -9.99 0.81
N ALA A 147 -7.48 -9.23 0.73
CA ALA A 147 -7.57 -7.91 1.34
C ALA A 147 -8.61 -7.81 2.47
N LYS A 148 -9.15 -8.93 2.96
CA LYS A 148 -9.94 -8.90 4.19
C LYS A 148 -9.02 -8.72 5.39
N LYS A 149 -9.45 -7.89 6.34
CA LYS A 149 -8.63 -7.49 7.51
C LYS A 149 -8.18 -8.70 8.35
N ASP A 150 -9.05 -9.67 8.55
CA ASP A 150 -8.77 -10.92 9.24
C ASP A 150 -7.69 -11.73 8.52
N ILE A 151 -7.80 -11.93 7.20
CA ILE A 151 -6.82 -12.65 6.38
C ILE A 151 -5.45 -11.97 6.44
N VAL A 152 -5.43 -10.64 6.32
CA VAL A 152 -4.19 -9.85 6.40
C VAL A 152 -3.55 -9.99 7.77
N THR A 153 -4.35 -9.93 8.84
CA THR A 153 -3.89 -10.06 10.22
C THR A 153 -3.39 -11.48 10.55
N GLU A 154 -4.08 -12.51 10.07
CA GLU A 154 -3.66 -13.91 10.27
C GLU A 154 -2.31 -14.20 9.63
N LYS A 155 -2.09 -13.74 8.37
CA LYS A 155 -0.80 -13.89 7.70
C LYS A 155 0.32 -13.22 8.47
N GLU A 156 0.10 -12.04 9.05
CA GLU A 156 1.09 -11.37 9.90
C GLU A 156 1.43 -12.15 11.15
N GLN A 157 0.42 -12.67 11.84
CA GLN A 157 0.63 -13.50 13.02
C GLN A 157 1.41 -14.77 12.69
N MET A 158 1.19 -15.37 11.51
CA MET A 158 1.95 -16.51 11.03
C MET A 158 3.41 -16.15 10.75
N ILE A 159 3.66 -15.02 10.07
CA ILE A 159 5.00 -14.50 9.81
C ILE A 159 5.72 -14.18 11.13
N GLU A 160 5.06 -13.49 12.05
CA GLU A 160 5.63 -13.15 13.36
C GLU A 160 6.00 -14.39 14.18
N LYS A 161 5.13 -15.42 14.15
CA LYS A 161 5.42 -16.73 14.79
C LYS A 161 6.59 -17.43 14.14
N ALA A 162 6.73 -17.39 12.82
CA ALA A 162 7.84 -17.98 12.09
C ALA A 162 9.18 -17.30 12.43
N VAL A 163 9.18 -15.97 12.54
CA VAL A 163 10.35 -15.18 12.95
C VAL A 163 10.76 -15.45 14.40
N LYS A 164 9.81 -15.50 15.34
CA LYS A 164 10.08 -15.85 16.74
C LYS A 164 10.66 -17.26 16.90
N ARG A 165 10.44 -18.17 15.93
CA ARG A 165 11.01 -19.52 15.88
C ARG A 165 12.41 -19.58 15.27
N GLY A 166 13.09 -18.43 15.01
CA GLY A 166 14.50 -18.38 14.60
C GLY A 166 14.74 -18.41 13.10
N LYS A 167 13.71 -18.20 12.29
CA LYS A 167 13.85 -17.99 10.86
C LYS A 167 13.90 -16.48 10.57
N ASP A 168 15.09 -16.00 10.31
CA ASP A 168 15.53 -14.68 9.84
C ASP A 168 14.70 -13.43 10.25
N ARG A 169 15.31 -12.57 11.08
CA ARG A 169 14.69 -11.33 11.60
C ARG A 169 14.41 -10.27 10.52
N ASN A 170 15.05 -10.35 9.36
CA ASN A 170 14.86 -9.43 8.25
C ASN A 170 13.66 -9.79 7.37
N TYR A 171 13.13 -10.99 7.51
CA TYR A 171 12.08 -11.52 6.65
C TYR A 171 10.70 -10.85 6.85
N VAL A 172 10.41 -10.36 8.07
CA VAL A 172 9.07 -9.84 8.45
C VAL A 172 8.68 -8.58 7.69
N HIS A 173 9.67 -7.77 7.28
CA HIS A 173 9.41 -6.42 6.78
C HIS A 173 9.61 -6.28 5.26
N THR A 174 10.13 -7.32 4.60
CA THR A 174 10.45 -7.29 3.18
C THR A 174 9.63 -8.26 2.32
N VAL A 175 8.90 -9.19 2.95
CA VAL A 175 8.07 -10.15 2.20
C VAL A 175 6.75 -9.49 1.84
N PRO A 176 6.49 -9.30 0.55
CA PRO A 176 5.15 -8.95 0.09
C PRO A 176 4.18 -10.03 0.61
N LEU A 177 3.02 -9.63 1.15
CA LEU A 177 1.95 -10.56 1.55
C LEU A 177 1.41 -11.39 0.36
N HIS A 178 2.17 -11.43 -0.73
CA HIS A 178 1.84 -12.05 -2.00
C HIS A 178 2.32 -13.50 -2.12
N GLU A 179 3.37 -13.90 -1.38
CA GLU A 179 3.88 -15.26 -1.51
C GLU A 179 3.02 -16.24 -0.70
N PRO A 180 2.65 -17.40 -1.29
CA PRO A 180 2.09 -18.48 -0.52
C PRO A 180 3.15 -18.93 0.50
N LEU A 181 2.76 -19.02 1.77
CA LEU A 181 3.57 -19.74 2.76
C LEU A 181 3.46 -21.23 2.40
N GLU A 182 4.54 -21.81 1.85
CA GLU A 182 4.72 -23.26 1.76
C GLU A 182 4.84 -23.88 3.14
#